data_f697dfcb11e5b19b8c2fd69ab07f2afd
#
_entry.id   f697dfcb11e5b19b8c2fd69ab07f2afd
#
_cell.length_a   1.000
_cell.length_b   1.000
_cell.length_c   1.000
_cell.angle_alpha   90.00
_cell.angle_beta   90.00
_cell.angle_gamma   90.00
#
_symmetry.space_group_name_H-M   'P 1'
#
loop_
_entity.id
_entity.type
_entity.pdbx_description
1 polymer ?
#
loop_
_entity_poly.entity_id
_entity_poly.type
_entity_poly.pdbx_seq_one_letter_code
_entity_poly.pdbx_strand_id
1 'polypeptide(L)'
;MRPSGFPIALALAAMPALAPAQQANPEVPEGKPQTVTVTSTRDPVDKSYRKMISGMARFEREHALAPQATLRFRLLPRSPKVNMRGITLRALGDHIAVPIPVAEDNTFVLPRNEQALREDAAVVANRKTTSMTWRAQVITPGLPPGTRRLGDLRLECLVGMEAGLVSNSSPLFGWISNALTTPEQVCNSPDGNFLFFTERPVFSVTLHAGDRTEILPFRMLYAGGDQSPGMLEYCDCQVLLDRTYYAPIWDRSWPDDTLVSFDYMIDPPAEAQP
;
A
#
# COMPACT_ATOMS: atom_id res chain seq x y z
N MET A 1 49.13 -52.83 -10.23
CA MET A 1 50.60 -52.72 -10.14
C MET A 1 50.95 -51.46 -9.33
N ARG A 2 51.52 -51.65 -8.15
CA ARG A 2 52.22 -50.63 -7.34
C ARG A 2 53.65 -50.47 -7.94
N PRO A 3 54.39 -49.38 -7.62
CA PRO A 3 54.96 -49.06 -6.33
C PRO A 3 54.98 -47.54 -6.02
N SER A 4 54.88 -47.10 -4.77
CA SER A 4 55.90 -46.97 -3.71
C SER A 4 56.98 -45.92 -3.99
N GLY A 5 57.04 -44.89 -3.16
CA GLY A 5 58.16 -43.94 -3.02
C GLY A 5 58.04 -43.14 -1.73
N PHE A 6 58.93 -43.34 -0.81
CA PHE A 6 59.04 -42.91 0.59
C PHE A 6 59.61 -41.48 0.78
N PRO A 7 59.64 -40.92 1.99
CA PRO A 7 59.79 -39.50 2.31
C PRO A 7 61.21 -39.08 2.61
N ILE A 8 61.48 -37.79 2.54
CA ILE A 8 62.71 -37.18 3.10
C ILE A 8 62.29 -36.10 4.08
N ALA A 9 62.61 -36.33 5.36
CA ALA A 9 62.58 -35.35 6.41
C ALA A 9 63.86 -34.56 6.40
N LEU A 10 63.78 -33.23 6.48
CA LEU A 10 64.93 -32.36 6.70
C LEU A 10 64.64 -31.48 7.92
N ALA A 11 65.39 -31.74 8.99
CA ALA A 11 65.39 -30.95 10.22
C ALA A 11 66.33 -29.73 10.03
N LEU A 12 65.86 -28.53 10.31
CA LEU A 12 66.71 -27.36 10.44
C LEU A 12 66.62 -26.74 11.83
N ALA A 13 67.76 -26.52 12.42
CA ALA A 13 67.98 -26.04 13.76
C ALA A 13 67.63 -24.56 13.93
N ALA A 14 67.09 -24.22 15.09
CA ALA A 14 66.79 -22.86 15.52
C ALA A 14 68.06 -22.18 16.09
N MET A 15 68.37 -20.95 15.66
CA MET A 15 69.20 -19.99 16.37
C MET A 15 68.40 -18.82 16.91
N PRO A 16 68.58 -18.38 18.12
CA PRO A 16 67.89 -17.21 18.64
C PRO A 16 68.61 -15.92 18.21
N ALA A 17 67.88 -15.01 17.58
CA ALA A 17 68.33 -13.66 17.29
C ALA A 17 67.86 -12.72 18.42
N LEU A 18 68.78 -12.02 19.04
CA LEU A 18 68.52 -10.92 19.97
C LEU A 18 67.93 -9.75 19.20
N ALA A 19 66.68 -9.33 19.59
CA ALA A 19 66.06 -8.14 19.12
C ALA A 19 66.39 -6.92 20.03
N PRO A 20 66.68 -5.72 19.45
CA PRO A 20 66.84 -4.51 20.22
C PRO A 20 65.50 -3.99 20.71
N ALA A 21 65.44 -3.48 21.96
CA ALA A 21 64.30 -2.87 22.56
C ALA A 21 63.90 -1.58 21.82
N GLN A 22 62.72 -1.60 21.16
CA GLN A 22 62.08 -0.40 20.65
C GLN A 22 61.31 0.31 21.75
N GLN A 23 61.63 1.59 21.94
CA GLN A 23 60.92 2.50 22.82
C GLN A 23 59.46 2.63 22.39
N ALA A 24 58.53 2.39 23.31
CA ALA A 24 57.12 2.61 23.12
C ALA A 24 56.84 4.09 22.95
N ASN A 25 56.35 4.45 21.78
CA ASN A 25 55.72 5.74 21.51
C ASN A 25 54.28 5.71 22.10
N PRO A 26 53.76 6.75 22.79
CA PRO A 26 52.40 6.72 23.31
C PRO A 26 51.39 6.67 22.14
N GLU A 27 50.66 5.58 22.06
CA GLU A 27 49.54 5.42 21.14
C GLU A 27 48.45 6.48 21.44
N VAL A 28 48.25 7.35 20.48
CA VAL A 28 47.00 8.12 20.38
C VAL A 28 45.86 7.12 20.18
N PRO A 29 44.79 7.15 20.98
CA PRO A 29 43.70 6.22 20.76
C PRO A 29 43.02 6.53 19.40
N GLU A 30 43.31 5.71 18.43
CA GLU A 30 42.53 5.69 17.18
C GLU A 30 41.07 5.35 17.55
N GLY A 31 40.20 6.35 17.45
CA GLY A 31 38.77 6.14 17.55
C GLY A 31 38.36 5.09 16.51
N LYS A 32 37.84 3.96 17.00
CA LYS A 32 37.26 2.94 16.11
C LYS A 32 36.33 3.64 15.15
N PRO A 33 36.47 3.44 13.83
CA PRO A 33 35.51 3.98 12.88
C PRO A 33 34.12 3.48 13.27
N GLN A 34 33.25 4.42 13.58
CA GLN A 34 31.82 4.08 13.78
C GLN A 34 31.30 3.60 12.44
N THR A 35 31.15 2.30 12.31
CA THR A 35 30.44 1.71 11.18
C THR A 35 28.98 2.11 11.32
N VAL A 36 28.58 3.16 10.65
CA VAL A 36 27.16 3.46 10.44
C VAL A 36 26.65 2.37 9.51
N THR A 37 26.09 1.32 10.10
CA THR A 37 25.35 0.32 9.33
C THR A 37 24.07 1.01 8.88
N VAL A 38 24.09 1.59 7.69
CA VAL A 38 22.88 1.99 6.99
C VAL A 38 22.17 0.70 6.57
N THR A 39 21.40 0.13 7.47
CA THR A 39 20.39 -0.85 7.11
C THR A 39 19.27 -0.11 6.39
N SER A 40 19.49 0.23 5.15
CA SER A 40 18.44 0.52 4.19
C SER A 40 17.76 -0.82 3.86
N THR A 41 17.05 -1.39 4.82
CA THR A 41 15.99 -2.32 4.52
C THR A 41 14.82 -1.47 4.03
N ARG A 42 14.83 -1.14 2.73
CA ARG A 42 13.57 -0.80 2.07
C ARG A 42 12.62 -1.95 2.42
N ASP A 43 11.58 -1.64 3.16
CA ASP A 43 10.47 -2.58 3.32
C ASP A 43 10.01 -2.87 1.88
N PRO A 44 10.05 -4.12 1.37
CA PRO A 44 9.66 -4.42 0.00
C PRO A 44 8.21 -4.03 -0.33
N VAL A 45 7.49 -3.55 0.65
CA VAL A 45 6.11 -3.08 0.58
C VAL A 45 6.00 -1.55 0.63
N ASP A 46 7.10 -0.82 0.66
CA ASP A 46 7.09 0.65 0.56
C ASP A 46 6.35 1.07 -0.71
N LYS A 47 5.53 2.09 -0.59
CA LYS A 47 4.76 2.59 -1.74
C LYS A 47 5.64 3.48 -2.60
N SER A 48 5.67 3.21 -3.89
CA SER A 48 6.42 4.03 -4.85
C SER A 48 5.77 5.40 -5.00
N TYR A 49 6.52 6.45 -4.70
CA TYR A 49 6.09 7.83 -4.93
C TYR A 49 5.75 8.06 -6.41
N ARG A 50 6.56 7.53 -7.34
CA ARG A 50 6.34 7.64 -8.79
C ARG A 50 5.00 7.02 -9.22
N LYS A 51 4.67 5.81 -8.73
CA LYS A 51 3.39 5.17 -9.03
C LYS A 51 2.21 5.97 -8.47
N MET A 52 2.33 6.50 -7.26
CA MET A 52 1.27 7.33 -6.69
C MET A 52 1.08 8.63 -7.48
N ILE A 53 2.14 9.26 -7.97
CA ILE A 53 2.06 10.42 -8.89
C ILE A 53 1.40 10.01 -10.23
N SER A 54 1.70 8.82 -10.76
CA SER A 54 1.01 8.29 -11.96
C SER A 54 -0.49 8.11 -11.72
N GLY A 55 -0.88 7.63 -10.53
CA GLY A 55 -2.28 7.56 -10.11
C GLY A 55 -2.95 8.94 -10.06
N MET A 56 -2.28 9.97 -9.55
CA MET A 56 -2.78 11.35 -9.58
C MET A 56 -2.94 11.86 -11.01
N ALA A 57 -2.00 11.57 -11.89
CA ALA A 57 -2.12 11.92 -13.31
C ALA A 57 -3.26 11.15 -13.98
N ARG A 58 -3.53 9.91 -13.58
CA ARG A 58 -4.71 9.15 -14.04
C ARG A 58 -6.00 9.81 -13.60
N PHE A 59 -6.10 10.26 -12.36
CA PHE A 59 -7.25 11.01 -11.87
C PHE A 59 -7.53 12.25 -12.74
N GLU A 60 -6.51 13.01 -13.09
CA GLU A 60 -6.65 14.21 -13.93
C GLU A 60 -7.13 13.86 -15.36
N ARG A 61 -6.60 12.79 -15.96
CA ARG A 61 -6.97 12.37 -17.31
C ARG A 61 -8.41 11.84 -17.41
N GLU A 62 -8.86 11.10 -16.40
CA GLU A 62 -10.17 10.44 -16.39
C GLU A 62 -11.21 11.20 -15.55
N HIS A 63 -10.92 12.46 -15.20
CA HIS A 63 -11.77 13.25 -14.32
C HIS A 63 -13.20 13.43 -14.83
N ALA A 64 -13.44 13.22 -16.13
CA ALA A 64 -14.77 13.23 -16.72
C ALA A 64 -15.72 12.18 -16.12
N LEU A 65 -15.21 11.06 -15.58
CA LEU A 65 -16.01 10.05 -14.86
C LEU A 65 -16.65 10.61 -13.58
N ALA A 66 -15.99 11.58 -12.95
CA ALA A 66 -16.42 12.20 -11.70
C ALA A 66 -15.98 13.67 -11.64
N PRO A 67 -16.64 14.60 -12.41
CA PRO A 67 -16.13 15.95 -12.65
C PRO A 67 -16.02 16.84 -11.40
N GLN A 68 -16.73 16.51 -10.34
CA GLN A 68 -16.72 17.26 -9.07
C GLN A 68 -15.93 16.55 -7.97
N ALA A 69 -15.41 15.35 -8.24
CA ALA A 69 -14.72 14.57 -7.24
C ALA A 69 -13.35 15.15 -6.89
N THR A 70 -12.91 14.84 -5.68
CA THR A 70 -11.56 15.09 -5.19
C THR A 70 -10.84 13.77 -4.95
N LEU A 71 -9.53 13.78 -5.12
CA LEU A 71 -8.66 12.64 -4.82
C LEU A 71 -7.94 12.86 -3.49
N ARG A 72 -8.06 11.88 -2.60
CA ARG A 72 -7.18 11.69 -1.45
C ARG A 72 -6.66 10.27 -1.44
N PHE A 73 -5.66 10.01 -0.64
CA PHE A 73 -5.24 8.65 -0.30
C PHE A 73 -5.66 8.36 1.13
N ARG A 74 -5.98 7.11 1.44
CA ARG A 74 -6.44 6.70 2.77
C ARG A 74 -5.67 5.49 3.28
N LEU A 75 -5.38 5.50 4.57
CA LEU A 75 -4.78 4.39 5.30
C LEU A 75 -5.88 3.68 6.11
N LEU A 76 -5.93 2.36 5.99
CA LEU A 76 -6.85 1.51 6.74
C LEU A 76 -6.04 0.44 7.50
N PRO A 77 -6.48 -0.01 8.69
CA PRO A 77 -5.77 -1.02 9.44
C PRO A 77 -5.90 -2.41 8.79
N ARG A 78 -4.83 -3.19 8.77
CA ARG A 78 -4.85 -4.60 8.36
C ARG A 78 -5.10 -5.57 9.52
N SER A 79 -4.98 -5.10 10.74
CA SER A 79 -5.16 -5.90 11.95
C SER A 79 -5.81 -5.05 13.04
N PRO A 80 -6.66 -5.64 13.91
CA PRO A 80 -7.27 -4.93 15.03
C PRO A 80 -6.27 -4.32 15.99
N LYS A 81 -5.04 -4.85 16.01
CA LYS A 81 -3.95 -4.41 16.88
C LYS A 81 -3.23 -3.17 16.35
N VAL A 82 -3.51 -2.73 15.13
CA VAL A 82 -2.85 -1.57 14.53
C VAL A 82 -3.45 -0.29 15.08
N ASN A 83 -2.63 0.47 15.80
CA ASN A 83 -3.02 1.81 16.23
C ASN A 83 -2.90 2.79 15.06
N MET A 84 -4.00 3.31 14.56
CA MET A 84 -4.07 4.27 13.45
C MET A 84 -3.86 5.73 13.87
N ARG A 85 -3.67 6.02 15.16
CA ARG A 85 -3.43 7.40 15.65
C ARG A 85 -1.97 7.79 15.51
N GLY A 86 -1.71 9.06 15.17
CA GLY A 86 -0.36 9.61 15.11
C GLY A 86 0.51 9.00 14.01
N ILE A 87 -0.11 8.60 12.90
CA ILE A 87 0.64 8.16 11.70
C ILE A 87 1.26 9.39 11.06
N THR A 88 2.54 9.28 10.74
CA THR A 88 3.26 10.27 9.93
C THR A 88 3.80 9.60 8.69
N LEU A 89 3.75 10.32 7.56
CA LEU A 89 4.24 9.87 6.29
C LEU A 89 5.34 10.78 5.77
N ARG A 90 6.27 10.22 5.01
CA ARG A 90 7.29 10.96 4.26
C ARG A 90 7.54 10.30 2.90
N ALA A 91 7.83 11.10 1.89
CA ALA A 91 8.47 10.59 0.69
C ALA A 91 10.00 10.69 0.90
N LEU A 92 10.67 9.54 0.93
CA LEU A 92 12.12 9.43 1.17
C LEU A 92 12.83 9.04 -0.12
N GLY A 93 13.71 9.88 -0.60
CA GLY A 93 14.69 9.62 -1.64
C GLY A 93 16.11 9.54 -1.05
N ASP A 94 17.12 9.54 -1.91
CA ASP A 94 18.51 9.46 -1.49
C ASP A 94 18.98 10.74 -0.79
N HIS A 95 18.47 11.91 -1.22
CA HIS A 95 18.89 13.23 -0.72
C HIS A 95 17.69 14.08 -0.27
N ILE A 96 16.48 13.52 -0.24
CA ILE A 96 15.27 14.26 0.10
C ILE A 96 14.36 13.48 1.06
N ALA A 97 13.74 14.23 1.96
CA ALA A 97 12.67 13.73 2.83
C ALA A 97 11.51 14.75 2.83
N VAL A 98 10.45 14.45 2.09
CA VAL A 98 9.27 15.31 2.00
C VAL A 98 8.22 14.84 3.00
N PRO A 99 7.84 15.64 4.00
CA PRO A 99 6.76 15.29 4.91
C PRO A 99 5.42 15.29 4.17
N ILE A 100 4.57 14.33 4.50
CA ILE A 100 3.21 14.20 3.96
C ILE A 100 2.24 14.27 5.14
N PRO A 101 1.50 15.38 5.32
CA PRO A 101 0.53 15.52 6.40
C PRO A 101 -0.59 14.48 6.27
N VAL A 102 -0.91 13.80 7.39
CA VAL A 102 -2.01 12.85 7.50
C VAL A 102 -3.10 13.48 8.37
N ALA A 103 -4.32 13.52 7.87
CA ALA A 103 -5.48 14.02 8.60
C ALA A 103 -5.94 13.03 9.69
N GLU A 104 -6.79 13.46 10.61
CA GLU A 104 -7.31 12.64 11.72
C GLU A 104 -8.09 11.41 11.23
N ASP A 105 -8.74 11.50 10.08
CA ASP A 105 -9.44 10.41 9.41
C ASP A 105 -8.50 9.45 8.65
N ASN A 106 -7.19 9.61 8.82
CA ASN A 106 -6.14 8.85 8.15
C ASN A 106 -6.11 9.05 6.63
N THR A 107 -6.64 10.15 6.13
CA THR A 107 -6.48 10.54 4.73
C THR A 107 -5.31 11.49 4.54
N PHE A 108 -4.75 11.53 3.33
CA PHE A 108 -3.69 12.45 2.97
C PHE A 108 -3.74 12.83 1.49
N VAL A 109 -3.14 13.95 1.17
CA VAL A 109 -2.86 14.38 -0.20
C VAL A 109 -1.35 14.24 -0.43
N LEU A 110 -0.97 13.61 -1.54
CA LEU A 110 0.44 13.48 -1.88
C LEU A 110 0.95 14.79 -2.49
N PRO A 111 1.93 15.47 -1.89
CA PRO A 111 2.51 16.67 -2.47
C PRO A 111 3.32 16.31 -3.73
N ARG A 112 3.25 17.17 -4.76
CA ARG A 112 4.10 17.02 -5.95
C ARG A 112 5.48 17.60 -5.64
N ASN A 113 6.52 16.80 -5.86
CA ASN A 113 7.91 17.18 -5.66
C ASN A 113 8.79 16.54 -6.74
N GLU A 114 9.40 17.34 -7.56
CA GLU A 114 10.21 16.88 -8.69
C GLU A 114 11.46 16.10 -8.26
N GLN A 115 12.09 16.50 -7.16
CA GLN A 115 13.28 15.80 -6.67
C GLN A 115 12.90 14.41 -6.16
N ALA A 116 11.80 14.29 -5.40
CA ALA A 116 11.30 13.00 -4.96
C ALA A 116 10.96 12.08 -6.16
N LEU A 117 10.45 12.67 -7.25
CA LEU A 117 10.17 11.92 -8.48
C LEU A 117 11.44 11.47 -9.18
N ARG A 118 12.47 12.35 -9.28
CA ARG A 118 13.77 11.98 -9.89
C ARG A 118 14.50 10.90 -9.11
N GLU A 119 14.46 10.97 -7.78
CA GLU A 119 15.13 10.02 -6.89
C GLU A 119 14.34 8.71 -6.68
N ASP A 120 13.19 8.56 -7.37
CA ASP A 120 12.29 7.40 -7.20
C ASP A 120 11.97 7.12 -5.72
N ALA A 121 11.60 8.18 -5.02
CA ALA A 121 11.36 8.16 -3.58
C ALA A 121 10.32 7.10 -3.19
N ALA A 122 10.49 6.53 -2.01
CA ALA A 122 9.51 5.67 -1.37
C ALA A 122 8.62 6.47 -0.43
N VAL A 123 7.31 6.22 -0.43
CA VAL A 123 6.39 6.76 0.58
C VAL A 123 6.37 5.80 1.76
N VAL A 124 6.90 6.27 2.89
CA VAL A 124 7.08 5.47 4.10
C VAL A 124 6.30 6.04 5.27
N ALA A 125 5.86 5.16 6.16
CA ALA A 125 5.18 5.53 7.40
C ALA A 125 6.12 5.37 8.60
N ASN A 126 5.80 6.04 9.72
CA ASN A 126 6.45 5.80 11.01
C ASN A 126 6.06 4.45 11.64
N ARG A 127 5.42 3.58 10.88
CA ARG A 127 5.00 2.22 11.23
C ARG A 127 5.35 1.28 10.08
N LYS A 128 5.31 -0.03 10.35
CA LYS A 128 5.46 -1.03 9.28
C LYS A 128 4.38 -0.83 8.22
N THR A 129 4.78 -0.58 6.99
CA THR A 129 3.87 -0.32 5.85
C THR A 129 2.90 -1.48 5.63
N THR A 130 3.35 -2.73 5.91
CA THR A 130 2.54 -3.95 5.87
C THR A 130 1.42 -4.00 6.91
N SER A 131 1.45 -3.15 7.95
CA SER A 131 0.40 -3.10 8.97
C SER A 131 -0.88 -2.39 8.51
N MET A 132 -0.82 -1.70 7.37
CA MET A 132 -1.89 -0.87 6.83
C MET A 132 -2.16 -1.22 5.37
N THR A 133 -3.42 -1.12 4.95
CA THR A 133 -3.77 -1.06 3.54
C THR A 133 -3.86 0.39 3.08
N TRP A 134 -3.40 0.63 1.86
CA TRP A 134 -3.32 1.96 1.26
C TRP A 134 -4.30 2.02 0.10
N ARG A 135 -5.16 3.02 0.08
CA ARG A 135 -6.20 3.15 -0.92
C ARG A 135 -6.20 4.54 -1.55
N ALA A 136 -6.52 4.61 -2.82
CA ALA A 136 -7.07 5.82 -3.40
C ALA A 136 -8.48 6.01 -2.87
N GLN A 137 -8.91 7.25 -2.69
CA GLN A 137 -10.26 7.63 -2.30
C GLN A 137 -10.70 8.78 -3.19
N VAL A 138 -11.68 8.52 -4.04
CA VAL A 138 -12.26 9.50 -4.96
C VAL A 138 -13.68 9.79 -4.52
N ILE A 139 -13.97 11.01 -4.10
CA ILE A 139 -15.26 11.39 -3.52
C ILE A 139 -15.78 12.66 -4.16
N THR A 140 -17.00 12.61 -4.68
CA THR A 140 -17.80 13.79 -5.04
C THR A 140 -18.38 14.41 -3.76
N PRO A 141 -18.05 15.67 -3.43
CA PRO A 141 -18.60 16.34 -2.25
C PRO A 141 -20.09 16.66 -2.41
N GLY A 142 -20.78 16.84 -1.29
CA GLY A 142 -22.18 17.27 -1.26
C GLY A 142 -23.20 16.17 -1.56
N LEU A 143 -22.79 14.92 -1.66
CA LEU A 143 -23.72 13.79 -1.75
C LEU A 143 -24.39 13.53 -0.40
N PRO A 144 -25.61 12.92 -0.39
CA PRO A 144 -26.23 12.47 0.85
C PRO A 144 -25.30 11.58 1.67
N PRO A 145 -25.33 11.67 3.02
CA PRO A 145 -24.53 10.79 3.86
C PRO A 145 -24.76 9.31 3.52
N GLY A 146 -23.69 8.51 3.54
CA GLY A 146 -23.77 7.08 3.21
C GLY A 146 -24.01 6.81 1.72
N THR A 147 -23.65 7.75 0.85
CA THR A 147 -23.74 7.53 -0.60
C THR A 147 -22.42 7.84 -1.31
N ARG A 148 -22.23 7.23 -2.46
CA ARG A 148 -21.14 7.44 -3.42
C ARG A 148 -21.73 7.54 -4.83
N ARG A 149 -20.96 8.01 -5.80
CA ARG A 149 -21.30 7.91 -7.21
C ARG A 149 -20.55 6.74 -7.84
N LEU A 150 -21.16 6.07 -8.79
CA LEU A 150 -20.51 4.98 -9.51
C LEU A 150 -19.29 5.47 -10.32
N GLY A 151 -19.36 6.68 -10.86
CA GLY A 151 -18.23 7.35 -11.50
C GLY A 151 -17.04 7.56 -10.57
N ASP A 152 -17.29 7.92 -9.29
CA ASP A 152 -16.24 8.00 -8.27
C ASP A 152 -15.53 6.65 -8.10
N LEU A 153 -16.32 5.56 -8.01
CA LEU A 153 -15.78 4.21 -7.84
C LEU A 153 -14.99 3.74 -9.08
N ARG A 154 -15.46 4.06 -10.29
CA ARG A 154 -14.73 3.79 -11.54
C ARG A 154 -13.37 4.48 -11.53
N LEU A 155 -13.38 5.77 -11.21
CA LEU A 155 -12.16 6.56 -11.16
C LEU A 155 -11.23 6.11 -10.03
N GLU A 156 -11.77 5.75 -8.86
CA GLU A 156 -11.02 5.21 -7.73
C GLU A 156 -10.31 3.89 -8.09
N CYS A 157 -10.97 2.99 -8.81
CA CYS A 157 -10.35 1.76 -9.31
C CYS A 157 -9.16 2.06 -10.22
N LEU A 158 -9.35 2.90 -11.25
CA LEU A 158 -8.30 3.27 -12.20
C LEU A 158 -7.10 3.90 -11.50
N VAL A 159 -7.35 4.86 -10.60
CA VAL A 159 -6.31 5.53 -9.82
C VAL A 159 -5.60 4.56 -8.89
N GLY A 160 -6.34 3.71 -8.18
CA GLY A 160 -5.78 2.74 -7.24
C GLY A 160 -4.87 1.72 -7.93
N MET A 161 -5.28 1.24 -9.09
CA MET A 161 -4.48 0.33 -9.92
C MET A 161 -3.20 1.01 -10.42
N GLU A 162 -3.31 2.20 -11.04
CA GLU A 162 -2.18 2.97 -11.56
C GLU A 162 -1.18 3.34 -10.45
N ALA A 163 -1.69 3.71 -9.27
CA ALA A 163 -0.88 4.06 -8.10
C ALA A 163 -0.21 2.84 -7.44
N GLY A 164 -0.52 1.61 -7.86
CA GLY A 164 0.01 0.39 -7.25
C GLY A 164 -0.47 0.18 -5.81
N LEU A 165 -1.69 0.63 -5.51
CA LEU A 165 -2.27 0.55 -4.16
C LEU A 165 -3.22 -0.64 -3.99
N VAL A 166 -3.37 -1.46 -5.00
CA VAL A 166 -4.13 -2.70 -4.92
C VAL A 166 -3.23 -3.77 -4.32
N SER A 167 -3.60 -4.23 -3.15
CA SER A 167 -2.84 -5.26 -2.46
C SER A 167 -3.35 -6.65 -2.82
N ASN A 168 -2.68 -7.27 -3.75
CA ASN A 168 -2.57 -8.72 -3.72
C ASN A 168 -1.35 -9.04 -2.86
N SER A 169 -1.57 -9.34 -1.60
CA SER A 169 -0.52 -9.48 -0.59
C SER A 169 0.21 -10.81 -0.63
N SER A 170 0.04 -11.62 -1.66
CA SER A 170 0.92 -12.77 -1.90
C SER A 170 2.26 -12.25 -2.46
N PRO A 171 3.37 -12.37 -1.71
CA PRO A 171 4.68 -11.90 -2.18
C PRO A 171 5.13 -12.58 -3.48
N LEU A 172 4.64 -13.78 -3.77
CA LEU A 172 4.99 -14.58 -4.94
C LEU A 172 4.04 -14.38 -6.12
N PHE A 173 2.73 -14.24 -5.88
CA PHE A 173 1.72 -14.11 -6.93
C PHE A 173 1.31 -12.66 -7.18
N GLY A 174 1.34 -11.80 -6.16
CA GLY A 174 1.01 -10.37 -6.31
C GLY A 174 1.97 -9.64 -7.25
N TRP A 175 3.25 -9.98 -7.25
CA TRP A 175 4.24 -9.38 -8.16
C TRP A 175 3.97 -9.76 -9.63
N ILE A 176 3.67 -11.03 -9.92
CA ILE A 176 3.43 -11.52 -11.28
C ILE A 176 2.09 -10.99 -11.81
N SER A 177 1.03 -11.01 -11.00
CA SER A 177 -0.28 -10.53 -11.42
C SER A 177 -0.29 -9.01 -11.64
N ASN A 178 0.34 -8.24 -10.75
CA ASN A 178 0.42 -6.78 -10.89
C ASN A 178 1.31 -6.32 -12.06
N ALA A 179 2.28 -7.15 -12.49
CA ALA A 179 3.13 -6.83 -13.64
C ALA A 179 2.45 -7.10 -15.00
N LEU A 180 1.42 -7.94 -15.03
CA LEU A 180 0.76 -8.39 -16.26
C LEU A 180 -0.67 -7.85 -16.42
N THR A 181 -1.25 -7.23 -15.39
CA THR A 181 -2.65 -6.78 -15.39
C THR A 181 -2.72 -5.26 -15.49
N THR A 182 -3.38 -4.75 -16.54
CA THR A 182 -3.59 -3.31 -16.69
C THR A 182 -4.76 -2.81 -15.84
N PRO A 183 -4.80 -1.52 -15.47
CA PRO A 183 -5.95 -0.93 -14.79
C PRO A 183 -7.29 -1.20 -15.52
N GLU A 184 -7.28 -1.13 -16.86
CA GLU A 184 -8.46 -1.36 -17.68
C GLU A 184 -8.97 -2.80 -17.59
N GLN A 185 -8.07 -3.77 -17.54
CA GLN A 185 -8.46 -5.19 -17.41
C GLN A 185 -9.15 -5.46 -16.08
N VAL A 186 -8.74 -4.80 -15.00
CA VAL A 186 -9.38 -4.98 -13.69
C VAL A 186 -10.65 -4.16 -13.58
N CYS A 187 -10.61 -2.87 -13.97
CA CYS A 187 -11.71 -1.95 -13.72
C CYS A 187 -12.85 -2.04 -14.73
N ASN A 188 -12.60 -2.59 -15.92
CA ASN A 188 -13.61 -2.74 -16.98
C ASN A 188 -14.02 -4.19 -17.25
N SER A 189 -13.64 -5.13 -16.41
CA SER A 189 -14.03 -6.53 -16.53
C SER A 189 -14.97 -6.95 -15.39
N PRO A 190 -16.01 -7.76 -15.69
CA PRO A 190 -16.86 -8.35 -14.66
C PRO A 190 -16.09 -9.30 -13.72
N ASP A 191 -14.97 -9.84 -14.19
CA ASP A 191 -14.06 -10.69 -13.41
C ASP A 191 -13.02 -9.86 -12.63
N GLY A 192 -13.04 -8.54 -12.79
CA GLY A 192 -12.16 -7.61 -12.10
C GLY A 192 -12.53 -7.51 -10.62
N ASN A 193 -11.65 -7.98 -9.75
CA ASN A 193 -11.88 -8.05 -8.31
C ASN A 193 -11.33 -6.81 -7.59
N PHE A 194 -11.75 -5.59 -7.99
CA PHE A 194 -11.39 -4.40 -7.25
C PHE A 194 -12.29 -4.22 -6.03
N LEU A 195 -11.71 -4.37 -4.84
CA LEU A 195 -12.43 -4.33 -3.59
C LEU A 195 -12.55 -2.90 -3.08
N PHE A 196 -13.78 -2.46 -2.81
CA PHE A 196 -14.09 -1.19 -2.17
C PHE A 196 -14.34 -1.35 -0.68
N PHE A 197 -14.20 -0.25 0.07
CA PHE A 197 -14.41 -0.21 1.51
C PHE A 197 -15.39 0.89 1.87
N THR A 198 -16.37 0.55 2.68
CA THR A 198 -17.27 1.51 3.34
C THR A 198 -16.63 2.03 4.64
N GLU A 199 -17.18 3.09 5.19
CA GLU A 199 -16.70 3.68 6.45
C GLU A 199 -17.07 2.83 7.68
N ARG A 200 -18.19 2.13 7.60
CA ARG A 200 -18.77 1.30 8.67
C ARG A 200 -19.18 -0.05 8.13
N PRO A 201 -19.40 -1.05 8.99
CA PRO A 201 -19.97 -2.33 8.57
C PRO A 201 -21.24 -2.12 7.76
N VAL A 202 -21.33 -2.75 6.58
CA VAL A 202 -22.42 -2.57 5.62
C VAL A 202 -23.33 -3.79 5.61
N PHE A 203 -24.63 -3.56 5.69
CA PHE A 203 -25.66 -4.60 5.57
C PHE A 203 -26.04 -4.83 4.11
N SER A 204 -26.28 -3.75 3.36
CA SER A 204 -26.63 -3.81 1.96
C SER A 204 -26.03 -2.63 1.18
N VAL A 205 -25.89 -2.81 -0.11
CA VAL A 205 -25.45 -1.78 -1.06
C VAL A 205 -26.46 -1.73 -2.19
N THR A 206 -27.01 -0.55 -2.48
CA THR A 206 -28.04 -0.34 -3.48
C THR A 206 -27.60 0.68 -4.52
N LEU A 207 -27.78 0.37 -5.79
CA LEU A 207 -27.58 1.29 -6.91
C LEU A 207 -28.90 1.95 -7.30
N HIS A 208 -28.89 3.26 -7.59
CA HIS A 208 -30.04 4.04 -8.02
C HIS A 208 -29.67 4.89 -9.25
N ALA A 209 -30.42 4.73 -10.34
CA ALA A 209 -30.27 5.55 -11.54
C ALA A 209 -31.65 5.81 -12.17
N GLY A 210 -32.22 7.00 -11.95
CA GLY A 210 -33.60 7.29 -12.29
C GLY A 210 -34.54 6.30 -11.59
N ASP A 211 -35.38 5.62 -12.37
CA ASP A 211 -36.33 4.62 -11.84
C ASP A 211 -35.72 3.24 -11.62
N ARG A 212 -34.48 3.03 -12.08
CA ARG A 212 -33.78 1.77 -11.90
C ARG A 212 -33.13 1.70 -10.51
N THR A 213 -33.50 0.65 -9.76
CA THR A 213 -32.91 0.37 -8.45
C THR A 213 -32.49 -1.10 -8.40
N GLU A 214 -31.30 -1.38 -7.90
CA GLU A 214 -30.77 -2.75 -7.78
C GLU A 214 -29.96 -2.89 -6.49
N ILE A 215 -30.30 -3.89 -5.68
CA ILE A 215 -29.53 -4.26 -4.48
C ILE A 215 -28.43 -5.22 -4.90
N LEU A 216 -27.20 -4.96 -4.51
CA LEU A 216 -26.09 -5.85 -4.81
C LEU A 216 -26.28 -7.23 -4.16
N PRO A 217 -26.10 -8.32 -4.92
CA PRO A 217 -26.24 -9.66 -4.37
C PRO A 217 -25.12 -9.94 -3.34
N PHE A 218 -25.42 -10.81 -2.37
CA PHE A 218 -24.50 -11.15 -1.26
C PHE A 218 -23.08 -11.53 -1.73
N ARG A 219 -22.95 -12.20 -2.87
CA ARG A 219 -21.63 -12.53 -3.46
C ARG A 219 -20.77 -11.31 -3.80
N MET A 220 -21.34 -10.10 -3.84
CA MET A 220 -20.61 -8.86 -4.06
C MET A 220 -20.28 -8.13 -2.74
N LEU A 221 -20.68 -8.69 -1.61
CA LEU A 221 -20.35 -8.18 -0.28
C LEU A 221 -19.29 -9.06 0.38
N TYR A 222 -18.65 -8.51 1.41
CA TYR A 222 -17.74 -9.25 2.31
C TYR A 222 -16.63 -9.99 1.56
N ALA A 223 -16.00 -9.29 0.61
CA ALA A 223 -14.96 -9.83 -0.26
C ALA A 223 -15.39 -11.09 -1.04
N GLY A 224 -16.68 -11.17 -1.41
CA GLY A 224 -17.24 -12.23 -2.22
C GLY A 224 -17.90 -13.38 -1.45
N GLY A 225 -17.98 -13.28 -0.12
CA GLY A 225 -18.74 -14.24 0.72
C GLY A 225 -18.15 -15.65 0.86
N ASP A 226 -17.45 -16.14 -0.17
CA ASP A 226 -16.96 -17.54 -0.27
C ASP A 226 -15.44 -17.67 -0.04
N GLN A 227 -14.80 -16.67 0.59
CA GLN A 227 -13.35 -16.70 0.80
C GLN A 227 -13.00 -17.74 1.86
N SER A 228 -12.21 -18.75 1.49
CA SER A 228 -11.65 -19.68 2.46
C SER A 228 -10.72 -18.95 3.44
N PRO A 229 -10.57 -19.42 4.69
CA PRO A 229 -9.68 -18.80 5.67
C PRO A 229 -8.24 -18.59 5.16
N GLY A 230 -7.72 -19.48 4.33
CA GLY A 230 -6.40 -19.35 3.73
C GLY A 230 -6.30 -18.23 2.67
N MET A 231 -7.40 -17.90 1.99
CA MET A 231 -7.43 -16.76 1.06
C MET A 231 -7.53 -15.44 1.80
N LEU A 232 -8.20 -15.39 2.95
CA LEU A 232 -8.32 -14.20 3.79
C LEU A 232 -6.98 -13.78 4.40
N GLU A 233 -6.03 -14.69 4.59
CA GLU A 233 -4.69 -14.36 5.09
C GLU A 233 -3.95 -13.38 4.17
N TYR A 234 -4.23 -13.44 2.87
CA TYR A 234 -3.64 -12.57 1.86
C TYR A 234 -4.52 -11.37 1.49
N CYS A 235 -5.71 -11.27 2.04
CA CYS A 235 -6.60 -10.16 1.80
C CYS A 235 -6.31 -9.01 2.78
N ASP A 236 -6.25 -7.78 2.27
CA ASP A 236 -6.22 -6.56 3.08
C ASP A 236 -7.51 -6.35 3.90
N CYS A 237 -8.46 -7.25 3.71
CA CYS A 237 -9.83 -7.13 4.20
C CYS A 237 -10.10 -7.84 5.53
N GLN A 238 -9.15 -8.59 6.12
CA GLN A 238 -9.41 -9.41 7.32
C GLN A 238 -10.13 -8.68 8.45
N VAL A 239 -9.72 -7.43 8.71
CA VAL A 239 -10.26 -6.61 9.81
C VAL A 239 -11.49 -5.82 9.39
N LEU A 240 -11.65 -5.61 8.10
CA LEU A 240 -12.67 -4.77 7.52
C LEU A 240 -13.59 -5.56 6.59
N LEU A 241 -13.67 -6.88 6.77
CA LEU A 241 -14.42 -7.78 5.90
C LEU A 241 -15.88 -7.32 5.77
N ASP A 242 -16.49 -6.95 6.90
CA ASP A 242 -17.85 -6.44 7.00
C ASP A 242 -18.06 -5.06 6.35
N ARG A 243 -16.99 -4.42 5.88
CA ARG A 243 -17.02 -3.12 5.19
C ARG A 243 -16.68 -3.23 3.71
N THR A 244 -16.49 -4.44 3.20
CA THR A 244 -16.03 -4.65 1.84
C THR A 244 -17.17 -4.96 0.89
N TYR A 245 -17.05 -4.45 -0.34
CA TYR A 245 -18.00 -4.74 -1.42
C TYR A 245 -17.31 -4.63 -2.79
N TYR A 246 -17.88 -5.30 -3.77
CA TYR A 246 -17.60 -5.10 -5.19
C TYR A 246 -18.73 -4.28 -5.80
N ALA A 247 -18.41 -3.26 -6.58
CA ALA A 247 -19.40 -2.52 -7.35
C ALA A 247 -19.31 -2.92 -8.83
N PRO A 248 -20.43 -2.93 -9.58
CA PRO A 248 -20.42 -3.29 -11.00
C PRO A 248 -19.88 -2.13 -11.87
N ILE A 249 -18.63 -1.70 -11.58
CA ILE A 249 -17.98 -0.57 -12.25
C ILE A 249 -17.73 -0.81 -13.73
N TRP A 250 -17.67 -2.06 -14.16
CA TRP A 250 -17.54 -2.49 -15.56
C TRP A 250 -18.82 -2.34 -16.37
N ASP A 251 -19.99 -2.42 -15.72
CA ASP A 251 -21.29 -2.37 -16.37
C ASP A 251 -21.65 -0.95 -16.78
N ARG A 252 -21.50 -0.66 -18.07
CA ARG A 252 -21.77 0.66 -18.65
C ARG A 252 -23.26 0.94 -18.85
N SER A 253 -24.15 -0.03 -18.59
CA SER A 253 -25.59 0.23 -18.53
C SER A 253 -26.00 1.08 -17.32
N TRP A 254 -25.13 1.17 -16.30
CA TRP A 254 -25.22 2.12 -15.21
C TRP A 254 -24.44 3.39 -15.55
N PRO A 255 -25.08 4.57 -15.60
CA PRO A 255 -24.39 5.85 -15.84
C PRO A 255 -23.44 6.21 -14.68
N ASP A 256 -22.49 7.13 -14.94
CA ASP A 256 -21.49 7.53 -13.94
C ASP A 256 -22.11 8.30 -12.75
N ASP A 257 -23.29 8.91 -12.93
CA ASP A 257 -24.03 9.60 -11.88
C ASP A 257 -24.92 8.68 -11.03
N THR A 258 -24.95 7.37 -11.32
CA THR A 258 -25.64 6.39 -10.47
C THR A 258 -25.21 6.55 -9.01
N LEU A 259 -26.20 6.70 -8.13
CA LEU A 259 -25.94 6.72 -6.70
C LEU A 259 -25.79 5.31 -6.16
N VAL A 260 -24.78 5.12 -5.33
CA VAL A 260 -24.48 3.90 -4.59
C VAL A 260 -24.73 4.21 -3.12
N SER A 261 -25.84 3.71 -2.56
CA SER A 261 -26.20 3.92 -1.16
C SER A 261 -25.84 2.73 -0.29
N PHE A 262 -25.47 3.00 0.93
CA PHE A 262 -25.04 2.02 1.92
C PHE A 262 -26.00 1.97 3.09
N ASP A 263 -26.55 0.79 3.34
CA ASP A 263 -27.24 0.45 4.57
C ASP A 263 -26.23 -0.08 5.58
N TYR A 264 -26.04 0.59 6.67
CA TYR A 264 -25.05 0.22 7.66
C TYR A 264 -25.63 -0.63 8.79
N MET A 265 -24.85 -1.62 9.26
CA MET A 265 -25.23 -2.46 10.41
C MET A 265 -25.23 -1.72 11.73
N ILE A 266 -24.50 -0.60 11.81
CA ILE A 266 -24.28 0.17 13.03
C ILE A 266 -24.56 1.63 12.71
N ASP A 267 -25.41 2.25 13.50
CA ASP A 267 -25.65 3.69 13.41
C ASP A 267 -24.37 4.50 13.60
N PRO A 268 -24.28 5.71 13.02
CA PRO A 268 -23.16 6.58 13.31
C PRO A 268 -23.09 6.81 14.83
N PRO A 269 -21.88 6.94 15.40
CA PRO A 269 -21.75 7.40 16.78
C PRO A 269 -22.60 8.67 16.91
N ALA A 270 -23.46 8.75 17.95
CA ALA A 270 -24.20 9.96 18.22
C ALA A 270 -23.17 11.09 18.27
N GLU A 271 -23.25 12.03 17.33
CA GLU A 271 -22.43 13.23 17.38
C GLU A 271 -22.71 13.86 18.74
N ALA A 272 -21.66 14.08 19.52
CA ALA A 272 -21.77 14.88 20.72
C ALA A 272 -22.31 16.23 20.25
N GLN A 273 -23.60 16.47 20.52
CA GLN A 273 -24.23 17.75 20.22
C GLN A 273 -23.43 18.83 20.95
N PRO A 274 -23.08 19.92 20.26
CA PRO A 274 -22.30 21.02 20.84
C PRO A 274 -22.98 21.68 22.03
#